data_987df6103ca76c0a227034ced8c833f8
#
_entry.id   987df6103ca76c0a227034ced8c833f8
#
_cell.length_a   1.000
_cell.length_b   1.000
_cell.length_c   1.000
_cell.angle_alpha   90.00
_cell.angle_beta   90.00
_cell.angle_gamma   90.00
#
_symmetry.space_group_name_H-M   'P 1'
#
loop_
_entity.id
_entity.type
_entity.pdbx_description
1 polymer ?
#
loop_
_entity_poly.entity_id
_entity_poly.type
_entity_poly.pdbx_seq_one_letter_code
_entity_poly.pdbx_strand_id
1 'polypeptide(L)'
;MRALVLTAQAPLTVNPSPLSLIEVPVPDPAPGQVRIRVSACGICHTDLHIVEGELRAPALPLVPGHQVVGIVEATGHGVTHLRDGDRVGVA
;
A
#
# COMPACT_ATOMS: atom_id res chain seq x y z
N MET A 1 1.09 9.70 -8.85
CA MET A 1 0.65 8.31 -9.12
C MET A 1 -0.81 8.13 -8.74
N ARG A 2 -1.47 7.16 -9.31
CA ARG A 2 -2.85 6.83 -8.96
C ARG A 2 -2.87 5.80 -7.84
N ALA A 3 -3.77 5.97 -6.87
CA ALA A 3 -3.97 5.05 -5.76
C ALA A 3 -5.46 4.85 -5.47
N LEU A 4 -5.81 3.63 -5.07
CA LEU A 4 -7.12 3.33 -4.50
C LEU A 4 -7.02 3.54 -2.99
N VAL A 5 -7.84 4.45 -2.47
CA VAL A 5 -7.73 4.91 -1.08
C VAL A 5 -9.02 4.63 -0.33
N LEU A 6 -8.89 4.07 0.86
CA LEU A 6 -9.98 3.89 1.83
C LEU A 6 -9.99 5.10 2.77
N THR A 7 -11.08 5.87 2.76
CA THR A 7 -11.21 7.07 3.61
C THR A 7 -12.05 6.82 4.86
N ALA A 8 -12.93 5.83 4.82
CA ALA A 8 -13.78 5.45 5.96
C ALA A 8 -14.10 3.97 5.89
N GLN A 9 -14.28 3.35 7.05
CA GLN A 9 -14.66 1.94 7.16
C GLN A 9 -16.17 1.81 7.36
N ALA A 10 -16.81 0.94 6.56
CA ALA A 10 -18.21 0.60 6.67
C ALA A 10 -18.47 -0.78 6.03
N PRO A 11 -19.51 -1.51 6.45
CA PRO A 11 -19.91 -2.72 5.74
C PRO A 11 -20.21 -2.44 4.27
N LEU A 12 -19.90 -3.40 3.39
CA LEU A 12 -20.16 -3.26 1.94
C LEU A 12 -21.64 -3.12 1.62
N THR A 13 -22.53 -3.55 2.51
CA THR A 13 -23.99 -3.34 2.41
C THR A 13 -24.37 -1.87 2.59
N VAL A 14 -23.56 -1.10 3.31
CA VAL A 14 -23.77 0.35 3.54
C VAL A 14 -23.05 1.15 2.47
N ASN A 15 -21.81 0.78 2.11
CA ASN A 15 -21.01 1.42 1.09
C ASN A 15 -20.41 0.35 0.17
N PRO A 16 -21.03 0.02 -0.97
CA PRO A 16 -20.52 -1.01 -1.87
C PRO A 16 -19.29 -0.58 -2.69
N SER A 17 -18.94 0.70 -2.67
CA SER A 17 -17.77 1.25 -3.38
C SER A 17 -16.88 2.04 -2.43
N PRO A 18 -16.22 1.36 -1.46
CA PRO A 18 -15.51 2.05 -0.37
C PRO A 18 -14.18 2.68 -0.79
N LEU A 19 -13.61 2.27 -1.92
CA LEU A 19 -12.32 2.74 -2.38
C LEU A 19 -12.49 3.84 -3.42
N SER A 20 -11.67 4.89 -3.31
CA SER A 20 -11.63 5.99 -4.28
C SER A 20 -10.30 5.98 -5.03
N LEU A 21 -10.35 6.11 -6.35
CA LEU A 21 -9.14 6.25 -7.18
C LEU A 21 -8.76 7.73 -7.23
N ILE A 22 -7.59 8.05 -6.68
CA ILE A 22 -7.10 9.44 -6.61
C ILE A 22 -5.65 9.54 -7.07
N GLU A 23 -5.25 10.73 -7.47
CA GLU A 23 -3.84 11.06 -7.70
C GLU A 23 -3.18 11.43 -6.38
N VAL A 24 -2.02 10.85 -6.10
CA VAL A 24 -1.21 11.17 -4.93
C VAL A 24 0.23 11.42 -5.35
N PRO A 25 1.00 12.22 -4.60
CA PRO A 25 2.42 12.39 -4.86
C PRO A 25 3.16 11.05 -4.77
N VAL A 26 4.20 10.88 -5.59
CA VAL A 26 5.11 9.74 -5.44
C VAL A 26 5.92 9.98 -4.16
N PRO A 27 5.86 9.08 -3.16
CA PRO A 27 6.56 9.30 -1.89
C PRO A 27 8.06 9.12 -2.05
N ASP A 28 8.84 9.93 -1.31
CA ASP A 28 10.27 9.72 -1.16
C ASP A 28 10.54 8.79 0.03
N PRO A 29 11.50 7.86 -0.07
CA PRO A 29 11.82 6.98 1.04
C PRO A 29 12.47 7.76 2.19
N ALA A 30 11.93 7.59 3.41
CA ALA A 30 12.52 8.09 4.63
C ALA A 30 13.78 7.26 5.00
N PRO A 31 14.62 7.70 5.96
CA PRO A 31 15.74 6.89 6.42
C PRO A 31 15.29 5.48 6.81
N GLY A 32 16.01 4.47 6.36
CA GLY A 32 15.70 3.06 6.58
C GLY A 32 14.61 2.48 5.67
N GLN A 33 14.04 3.27 4.78
CA GLN A 33 12.98 2.86 3.86
C GLN A 33 13.46 2.75 2.42
N VAL A 34 12.73 1.99 1.62
CA VAL A 34 12.92 1.92 0.17
C VAL A 34 11.60 2.24 -0.54
N ARG A 35 11.70 2.81 -1.74
CA ARG A 35 10.55 2.97 -2.63
C ARG A 35 10.56 1.85 -3.66
N ILE A 36 9.45 1.15 -3.78
CA ILE A 36 9.30 0.02 -4.69
C ILE A 36 8.36 0.42 -5.81
N ARG A 37 8.79 0.21 -7.06
CA ARG A 37 7.88 0.26 -8.21
C ARG A 37 7.14 -1.07 -8.26
N VAL A 38 5.86 -1.05 -7.94
CA VAL A 38 5.03 -2.25 -7.79
C VAL A 38 4.79 -2.90 -9.15
N SER A 39 5.11 -4.18 -9.27
CA SER A 39 4.77 -5.02 -10.43
C SER A 39 3.44 -5.73 -10.23
N ALA A 40 3.18 -6.20 -9.01
CA ALA A 40 1.92 -6.85 -8.63
C ALA A 40 1.65 -6.65 -7.13
N CYS A 41 0.38 -6.52 -6.80
CA CYS A 41 -0.08 -6.46 -5.41
C CYS A 41 -1.25 -7.42 -5.24
N GLY A 42 -1.07 -8.42 -4.36
CA GLY A 42 -2.11 -9.39 -4.06
C GLY A 42 -3.13 -8.84 -3.07
N ILE A 43 -4.37 -9.32 -3.20
CA ILE A 43 -5.44 -9.05 -2.24
C ILE A 43 -5.57 -10.24 -1.31
N CYS A 44 -5.67 -10.02 -0.01
CA CYS A 44 -5.90 -11.06 0.98
C CYS A 44 -7.14 -10.76 1.83
N HIS A 45 -7.54 -11.72 2.65
CA HIS A 45 -8.70 -11.56 3.55
C HIS A 45 -8.53 -10.40 4.53
N THR A 46 -7.31 -10.11 4.96
CA THR A 46 -7.04 -8.98 5.86
C THR A 46 -7.41 -7.64 5.21
N ASP A 47 -7.08 -7.46 3.92
CA ASP A 47 -7.46 -6.25 3.17
C ASP A 47 -8.97 -6.10 3.10
N LEU A 48 -9.69 -7.19 2.82
CA LEU A 48 -11.15 -7.19 2.77
C LEU A 48 -11.77 -6.88 4.14
N HIS A 49 -11.25 -7.47 5.21
CA HIS A 49 -11.73 -7.20 6.58
C HIS A 49 -11.52 -5.73 6.97
N ILE A 50 -10.41 -5.12 6.57
CA ILE A 50 -10.15 -3.70 6.82
C ILE A 50 -11.15 -2.84 6.05
N VAL A 51 -11.36 -3.12 4.77
CA VAL A 51 -12.31 -2.37 3.92
C VAL A 51 -13.73 -2.45 4.45
N GLU A 52 -14.15 -3.63 4.92
CA GLU A 52 -15.49 -3.85 5.50
C GLU A 52 -15.64 -3.34 6.93
N GLY A 53 -14.55 -2.96 7.58
CA GLY A 53 -14.56 -2.45 8.95
C GLY A 53 -14.52 -3.52 10.03
N GLU A 54 -14.36 -4.80 9.69
CA GLU A 54 -14.22 -5.90 10.67
C GLU A 54 -12.91 -5.79 11.47
N LEU A 55 -11.85 -5.27 10.83
CA LEU A 55 -10.60 -4.92 11.49
C LEU A 55 -10.42 -3.41 11.43
N ARG A 56 -10.04 -2.83 12.57
CA ARG A 56 -9.78 -1.39 12.64
C ARG A 56 -8.54 -1.05 11.82
N ALA A 57 -8.66 -0.10 10.90
CA ALA A 57 -7.53 0.43 10.16
C ALA A 57 -6.57 1.18 11.10
N PRO A 58 -5.24 1.03 10.93
CA PRO A 58 -4.26 1.75 11.74
C PRO A 58 -4.32 3.26 11.54
N ALA A 59 -4.73 3.70 10.35
CA ALA A 59 -4.91 5.10 10.00
C ALA A 59 -5.83 5.22 8.79
N LEU A 60 -6.56 6.32 8.69
CA LEU A 60 -7.35 6.67 7.50
C LEU A 60 -6.93 8.08 7.05
N PRO A 61 -6.82 8.37 5.76
CA PRO A 61 -7.03 7.45 4.64
C PRO A 61 -5.96 6.36 4.55
N LEU A 62 -6.33 5.21 4.00
CA LEU A 62 -5.46 4.05 3.88
C LEU A 62 -5.45 3.55 2.43
N VAL A 63 -4.27 3.20 1.91
CA VAL A 63 -4.13 2.43 0.67
C VAL A 63 -4.01 0.96 1.06
N PRO A 64 -5.05 0.13 0.87
CA PRO A 64 -4.99 -1.28 1.24
C PRO A 64 -4.10 -2.07 0.28
N GLY A 65 -3.69 -3.26 0.72
CA GLY A 65 -2.82 -4.16 0.00
C GLY A 65 -1.44 -4.23 0.66
N HIS A 66 -0.98 -5.45 0.96
CA HIS A 66 0.30 -5.64 1.67
C HIS A 66 1.15 -6.76 1.10
N GLN A 67 0.64 -7.53 0.13
CA GLN A 67 1.40 -8.57 -0.57
C GLN A 67 1.90 -7.99 -1.89
N VAL A 68 3.09 -7.42 -1.88
CA VAL A 68 3.63 -6.64 -3.00
C VAL A 68 4.87 -7.32 -3.57
N VAL A 69 4.96 -7.38 -4.89
CA VAL A 69 6.19 -7.73 -5.63
C VAL A 69 6.55 -6.55 -6.52
N GLY A 70 7.80 -6.16 -6.54
CA GLY A 70 8.25 -5.05 -7.34
C GLY A 70 9.76 -4.89 -7.40
N ILE A 71 10.17 -3.76 -7.92
CA ILE A 71 11.57 -3.40 -8.13
C ILE A 71 11.88 -2.19 -7.26
N VAL A 72 12.97 -2.25 -6.49
CA VAL A 72 13.47 -1.09 -5.74
C VAL A 72 13.88 -0.01 -6.72
N GLU A 73 13.31 1.19 -6.60
CA GLU A 73 13.64 2.33 -7.47
C GLU A 73 14.30 3.49 -6.74
N ALA A 74 14.24 3.51 -5.41
CA ALA A 74 14.96 4.48 -4.58
C ALA A 74 15.16 3.91 -3.19
N THR A 75 16.27 4.27 -2.56
CA THR A 75 16.60 3.88 -1.18
C THR A 75 16.77 5.10 -0.31
N GLY A 76 16.27 5.02 0.93
CA GLY A 76 16.49 6.05 1.95
C GLY A 76 17.88 5.95 2.58
N HIS A 77 18.23 6.94 3.39
CA HIS A 77 19.50 6.98 4.10
C HIS A 77 19.65 5.74 5.01
N GLY A 78 20.84 5.16 5.01
CA GLY A 78 21.17 4.01 5.86
C GLY A 78 20.76 2.64 5.31
N VAL A 79 20.11 2.57 4.16
CA VAL A 79 19.76 1.30 3.52
C VAL A 79 20.98 0.77 2.79
N THR A 80 21.52 -0.38 3.25
CA THR A 80 22.75 -0.99 2.71
C THR A 80 22.53 -2.38 2.12
N HIS A 81 21.43 -3.05 2.46
CA HIS A 81 21.14 -4.44 2.05
C HIS A 81 20.29 -4.55 0.79
N LEU A 82 19.72 -3.45 0.30
CA LEU A 82 18.97 -3.37 -0.94
C LEU A 82 19.52 -2.26 -1.82
N ARG A 83 19.42 -2.45 -3.14
CA ARG A 83 19.89 -1.51 -4.16
C ARG A 83 18.82 -1.25 -5.18
N ASP A 84 18.89 -0.11 -5.86
CA ASP A 84 18.06 0.19 -7.01
C ASP A 84 18.16 -0.91 -8.06
N GLY A 85 17.02 -1.39 -8.54
CA GLY A 85 16.94 -2.49 -9.49
C GLY A 85 16.72 -3.86 -8.87
N ASP A 86 16.84 -4.02 -7.55
CA ASP A 86 16.56 -5.29 -6.88
C ASP A 86 15.08 -5.65 -6.96
N ARG A 87 14.80 -6.91 -7.28
CA ARG A 87 13.44 -7.47 -7.20
C ARG A 87 13.17 -7.90 -5.78
N VAL A 88 12.04 -7.45 -5.23
CA VAL A 88 11.67 -7.70 -3.84
C VAL A 88 10.22 -8.16 -3.71
N GLY A 89 9.95 -8.88 -2.64
CA GLY A 89 8.61 -9.23 -2.22
C GLY A 89 8.38 -8.78 -0.78
N VAL A 90 7.18 -8.25 -0.51
CA VAL A 90 6.74 -7.85 0.82
C VAL A 90 5.59 -8.77 1.21
N ALA A 91 5.74 -9.43 2.34
CA ALA A 91 4.72 -10.32 2.88
C ALA A 91 3.91 -9.65 3.99
#